data_d9a67ac508af13267cbebf8337c9a490
#
_entry.id   d9a67ac508af13267cbebf8337c9a490
#
_cell.length_a   1.000
_cell.length_b   1.000
_cell.length_c   1.000
_cell.angle_alpha   90.00
_cell.angle_beta   90.00
_cell.angle_gamma   90.00
#
_symmetry.space_group_name_H-M   'P 1'
#
loop_
_entity.id
_entity.type
_entity.pdbx_description
1 polymer ?
#
loop_
_entity_poly.entity_id
_entity_poly.type
_entity_poly.pdbx_seq_one_letter_code
_entity_poly.pdbx_strand_id
1 'polypeptide(L)'
;MRKYLIPSLLGLFLFAAATPASAIEDWISGNRLNVPRDQWLSPTEVVNKLSAQGYKVQEIEADDGAYEVEMVDKNGTRIETHVHPATAELLPGYDD
;
A
#
# COMPACT_ATOMS: atom_id res chain seq x y z
N MET A 1 5.29 -7.31 22.90
CA MET A 1 4.80 -7.35 22.50
C MET A 1 4.01 -6.90 22.54
N ARG A 2 4.19 -6.60 22.52
CA ARG A 2 3.40 -6.33 22.18
C ARG A 2 2.51 -5.81 22.19
N LYS A 3 2.58 -5.44 22.22
CA LYS A 3 1.75 -5.11 21.89
C LYS A 3 1.05 -4.38 21.55
N TYR A 4 1.39 -4.17 21.46
CA TYR A 4 0.67 -3.74 20.74
C TYR A 4 -0.18 -3.43 20.30
N LEU A 5 0.00 -3.31 20.43
CA LEU A 5 -0.86 -3.21 19.74
C LEU A 5 -1.64 -2.71 19.29
N ILE A 6 -1.53 -2.65 19.49
CA ILE A 6 -2.26 -2.42 18.92
C ILE A 6 -3.09 -1.71 18.65
N PRO A 7 -3.07 -1.72 18.92
CA PRO A 7 -3.86 -1.30 18.45
C PRO A 7 -4.40 -0.56 18.15
N SER A 8 -4.18 -0.49 18.38
CA SER A 8 -4.76 -0.19 17.91
C SER A 8 -5.21 0.35 17.58
N LEU A 9 -4.92 0.39 17.69
CA LEU A 9 -5.46 0.59 17.08
C LEU A 9 -6.08 1.04 16.75
N LEU A 10 -5.85 1.10 17.03
CA LEU A 10 -6.54 1.26 16.48
C LEU A 10 -7.15 2.02 16.06
N GLY A 11 -7.19 2.24 16.23
CA GLY A 11 -7.70 2.58 15.72
C GLY A 11 -7.94 3.39 15.29
N LEU A 12 -7.61 3.52 15.13
CA LEU A 12 -7.84 3.95 14.51
C LEU A 12 -8.14 4.52 13.88
N PHE A 13 -8.13 4.51 13.72
CA PHE A 13 -8.34 4.72 12.91
C PHE A 13 -8.97 5.24 12.22
N LEU A 14 -9.32 5.26 12.29
CA LEU A 14 -9.75 5.53 11.57
C LEU A 14 -9.82 6.41 10.93
N PHE A 15 -9.46 6.70 10.56
CA PHE A 15 -9.28 7.44 9.75
C PHE A 15 -9.43 7.47 8.79
N ALA A 16 -9.56 7.42 8.92
CA ALA A 16 -9.71 7.41 8.08
C ALA A 16 -9.68 7.54 7.03
N ALA A 17 -9.47 7.74 6.94
CA ALA A 17 -9.30 7.82 5.98
C ALA A 17 -9.64 8.10 4.85
N ALA A 18 -9.86 8.32 4.47
CA ALA A 18 -10.39 8.70 3.55
C ALA A 18 -9.77 9.13 2.38
N THR A 19 -9.31 9.37 1.87
CA THR A 19 -8.66 9.78 0.88
C THR A 19 -8.52 8.95 -0.24
N PRO A 20 -8.38 7.76 -0.12
CA PRO A 20 -8.05 6.91 -1.21
C PRO A 20 -9.07 6.85 -2.31
N ALA A 21 -10.28 7.24 -2.08
CA ALA A 21 -11.29 7.15 -3.11
C ALA A 21 -10.94 7.97 -4.34
N SER A 22 -10.38 9.14 -4.18
CA SER A 22 -10.02 9.94 -5.31
C SER A 22 -8.84 9.37 -6.06
N ALA A 23 -7.87 8.83 -5.35
CA ALA A 23 -6.73 8.19 -5.98
C ALA A 23 -7.14 6.98 -6.78
N ILE A 24 -8.05 6.20 -6.26
CA ILE A 24 -8.54 5.02 -6.96
C ILE A 24 -9.28 5.44 -8.23
N GLU A 25 -10.06 6.47 -8.17
CA GLU A 25 -10.77 6.97 -9.33
C GLU A 25 -9.81 7.42 -10.42
N ASP A 26 -8.72 8.03 -10.06
CA ASP A 26 -7.74 8.51 -11.02
C ASP A 26 -7.13 7.35 -11.81
N TRP A 27 -6.71 6.33 -11.16
CA TRP A 27 -6.07 5.25 -11.90
C TRP A 27 -7.08 4.36 -12.63
N ILE A 28 -8.28 4.24 -12.11
CA ILE A 28 -9.32 3.51 -12.81
C ILE A 28 -9.67 4.23 -14.11
N SER A 29 -9.58 5.54 -14.14
CA SER A 29 -9.85 6.31 -15.32
C SER A 29 -8.68 6.32 -16.30
N GLY A 30 -7.61 5.64 -15.98
CA GLY A 30 -6.44 5.57 -16.84
C GLY A 30 -5.38 6.62 -16.57
N ASN A 31 -5.58 7.43 -15.58
CA ASN A 31 -4.59 8.45 -15.19
C ASN A 31 -3.56 7.86 -14.25
N ARG A 32 -2.32 8.28 -14.40
CA ARG A 32 -1.29 7.88 -13.48
C ARG A 32 -1.42 8.65 -12.18
N LEU A 33 -1.02 8.05 -11.09
CA LEU A 33 -0.94 8.74 -9.83
C LEU A 33 0.15 9.80 -9.90
N ASN A 34 -0.09 10.88 -9.22
CA ASN A 34 0.87 11.98 -9.19
C ASN A 34 0.98 12.51 -7.76
N VAL A 35 1.38 11.63 -6.87
CA VAL A 35 1.51 11.96 -5.45
C VAL A 35 2.86 12.63 -5.22
N PRO A 36 2.90 13.81 -4.60
CA PRO A 36 4.18 14.47 -4.32
C PRO A 36 5.08 13.56 -3.51
N ARG A 37 6.35 13.52 -3.87
CA ARG A 37 7.30 12.62 -3.23
C ARG A 37 7.42 12.81 -1.74
N ASP A 38 7.23 14.01 -1.24
CA ASP A 38 7.30 14.26 0.20
C ASP A 38 6.11 13.67 0.95
N GLN A 39 5.10 13.18 0.24
CA GLN A 39 3.97 12.50 0.84
C GLN A 39 4.07 10.98 0.75
N TRP A 40 5.09 10.48 0.11
CA TRP A 40 5.27 9.03 -0.02
C TRP A 40 5.69 8.43 1.31
N LEU A 41 5.16 7.27 1.60
CA LEU A 41 5.68 6.46 2.70
C LEU A 41 7.05 5.93 2.30
N SER A 42 7.89 5.68 3.27
CA SER A 42 9.16 5.00 2.97
C SER A 42 8.87 3.54 2.61
N PRO A 43 9.78 2.87 1.90
CA PRO A 43 9.59 1.45 1.63
C PRO A 43 9.37 0.64 2.89
N THR A 44 10.06 0.94 3.98
CA THR A 44 9.87 0.24 5.24
C THR A 44 8.46 0.42 5.78
N GLU A 45 7.92 1.62 5.66
CA GLU A 45 6.55 1.88 6.12
C GLU A 45 5.54 1.09 5.29
N VAL A 46 5.75 1.01 3.98
CA VAL A 46 4.88 0.23 3.10
C VAL A 46 4.95 -1.25 3.49
N VAL A 47 6.15 -1.76 3.68
CA VAL A 47 6.33 -3.16 4.08
C VAL A 47 5.61 -3.44 5.39
N ASN A 48 5.71 -2.53 6.36
CA ASN A 48 5.06 -2.72 7.65
C ASN A 48 3.54 -2.73 7.51
N LYS A 49 2.99 -1.86 6.67
CA LYS A 49 1.55 -1.84 6.46
C LYS A 49 1.06 -3.11 5.79
N LEU A 50 1.79 -3.59 4.80
CA LEU A 50 1.41 -4.81 4.10
C LEU A 50 1.57 -6.03 5.01
N SER A 51 2.61 -6.04 5.84
CA SER A 51 2.81 -7.12 6.80
C SER A 51 1.67 -7.18 7.79
N ALA A 52 1.16 -6.05 8.21
CA ALA A 52 0.03 -6.01 9.14
C ALA A 52 -1.24 -6.59 8.50
N GLN A 53 -1.31 -6.63 7.19
CA GLN A 53 -2.44 -7.21 6.48
C GLN A 53 -2.23 -8.69 6.14
N GLY A 54 -1.10 -9.26 6.54
CA GLY A 54 -0.83 -10.68 6.33
C GLY A 54 0.05 -11.00 5.13
N TYR A 55 0.59 -9.99 4.48
CA TYR A 55 1.48 -10.22 3.34
C TYR A 55 2.93 -10.26 3.79
N LYS A 56 3.73 -11.03 3.09
CA LYS A 56 5.16 -11.06 3.33
C LYS A 56 5.84 -10.45 2.10
N VAL A 57 6.32 -9.24 2.22
CA VAL A 57 6.92 -8.52 1.09
C VAL A 57 8.32 -9.05 0.85
N GLN A 58 8.62 -9.37 -0.39
CA GLN A 58 9.92 -9.86 -0.79
C GLN A 58 10.72 -8.82 -1.55
N GLU A 59 10.03 -7.95 -2.27
CA GLU A 59 10.72 -6.91 -3.02
C GLU A 59 9.80 -5.71 -3.16
N ILE A 60 10.36 -4.49 -3.11
CA ILE A 60 9.60 -3.27 -3.30
C ILE A 60 10.47 -2.26 -4.04
N GLU A 61 9.91 -1.60 -5.02
CA GLU A 61 10.63 -0.55 -5.72
C GLU A 61 9.67 0.49 -6.26
N ALA A 62 10.15 1.72 -6.42
CA ALA A 62 9.35 2.77 -7.00
C ALA A 62 9.22 2.54 -8.50
N ASP A 63 8.02 2.64 -9.01
CA ASP A 63 7.77 2.41 -10.43
C ASP A 63 6.53 3.17 -10.88
N ASP A 64 6.71 4.07 -11.81
CA ASP A 64 5.62 4.70 -12.53
C ASP A 64 4.63 5.43 -11.60
N GLY A 65 5.13 6.14 -10.61
CA GLY A 65 4.29 6.93 -9.71
C GLY A 65 3.71 6.15 -8.54
N ALA A 66 4.12 4.92 -8.37
CA ALA A 66 3.65 4.06 -7.27
C ALA A 66 4.79 3.20 -6.79
N TYR A 67 4.54 2.32 -5.85
CA TYR A 67 5.49 1.27 -5.51
C TYR A 67 5.01 -0.03 -6.14
N GLU A 68 5.94 -0.73 -6.77
CA GLU A 68 5.68 -2.10 -7.22
C GLU A 68 6.19 -3.05 -6.15
N VAL A 69 5.36 -3.99 -5.72
CA VAL A 69 5.74 -4.94 -4.69
C VAL A 69 5.58 -6.37 -5.18
N GLU A 70 6.50 -7.21 -4.72
CA GLU A 70 6.41 -8.64 -4.89
C GLU A 70 6.26 -9.22 -3.50
N MET A 71 5.24 -9.98 -3.26
CA MET A 71 4.93 -10.45 -1.92
C MET A 71 4.19 -11.78 -1.98
N VAL A 72 4.04 -12.40 -0.81
CA VAL A 72 3.36 -13.68 -0.68
C VAL A 72 2.23 -13.47 0.33
N ASP A 73 1.05 -13.97 0.04
CA ASP A 73 -0.05 -13.86 0.97
C ASP A 73 0.02 -14.99 2.01
N LYS A 74 -0.92 -15.00 2.93
CA LYS A 74 -0.92 -15.97 4.03
C LYS A 74 -1.12 -17.41 3.56
N ASN A 75 -1.57 -17.59 2.34
CA ASN A 75 -1.75 -18.92 1.75
C ASN A 75 -0.54 -19.35 0.92
N GLY A 76 0.48 -18.53 0.87
CA GLY A 76 1.68 -18.82 0.09
C GLY A 76 1.59 -18.44 -1.37
N THR A 77 0.55 -17.71 -1.76
CA THR A 77 0.40 -17.30 -3.15
C THR A 77 1.25 -16.08 -3.45
N ARG A 78 2.01 -16.15 -4.51
CA ARG A 78 2.84 -15.02 -4.94
C ARG A 78 1.97 -13.96 -5.60
N ILE A 79 2.21 -12.71 -5.23
CA ILE A 79 1.48 -11.57 -5.76
C ILE A 79 2.49 -10.53 -6.20
N GLU A 80 2.30 -10.00 -7.41
CA GLU A 80 3.09 -8.88 -7.89
C GLU A 80 2.10 -7.79 -8.26
N THR A 81 2.16 -6.65 -7.62
CA THR A 81 1.18 -5.59 -7.83
C THR A 81 1.78 -4.25 -7.47
N HIS A 82 1.06 -3.20 -7.83
CA HIS A 82 1.43 -1.85 -7.41
C HIS A 82 0.62 -1.48 -6.18
N VAL A 83 1.17 -0.61 -5.35
CA VAL A 83 0.47 -0.05 -4.20
C VAL A 83 0.61 1.47 -4.20
N HIS A 84 -0.39 2.12 -3.64
CA HIS A 84 -0.41 3.57 -3.54
C HIS A 84 0.76 4.02 -2.65
N PRO A 85 1.58 4.98 -3.11
CA PRO A 85 2.80 5.31 -2.38
C PRO A 85 2.56 6.03 -1.05
N ALA A 86 1.41 6.64 -0.87
CA ALA A 86 1.12 7.35 0.37
C ALA A 86 0.27 6.53 1.35
N THR A 87 -0.36 5.45 0.91
CA THR A 87 -1.27 4.69 1.76
C THR A 87 -0.98 3.21 1.79
N ALA A 88 -0.22 2.70 0.84
CA ALA A 88 0.04 1.28 0.63
C ALA A 88 -1.20 0.49 0.21
N GLU A 89 -2.22 1.19 -0.28
CA GLU A 89 -3.42 0.53 -0.80
C GLU A 89 -3.07 -0.23 -2.08
N LEU A 90 -3.55 -1.46 -2.22
CA LEU A 90 -3.28 -2.25 -3.41
C LEU A 90 -3.98 -1.64 -4.62
N LEU A 91 -3.30 -1.61 -5.75
CA LEU A 91 -3.81 -1.04 -6.99
C LEU A 91 -3.80 -2.10 -8.09
N PRO A 92 -4.68 -3.08 -8.03
CA PRO A 92 -4.68 -4.15 -9.03
C PRO A 92 -4.95 -3.56 -10.42
N GLY A 93 -4.18 -3.97 -11.38
CA GLY A 93 -4.32 -3.48 -12.75
C GLY A 93 -3.63 -2.18 -13.05
N TYR A 94 -3.00 -1.57 -12.07
CA TYR A 94 -2.24 -0.34 -12.30
C TYR A 94 -1.10 -0.67 -13.26
N ASP A 95 -0.83 0.15 -14.20
CA ASP A 95 0.24 -0.05 -15.17
C ASP A 95 -0.05 -1.18 -16.17
N ASP A 96 -1.25 -1.63 -16.25
CA ASP A 96 -1.67 -2.57 -17.30
C ASP A 96 -2.41 -1.84 -18.46
#